data_75d7a7ecae98a1ed68512a620e56a2e9
#
_entry.id   75d7a7ecae98a1ed68512a620e56a2e9
#
_cell.length_a   1.000
_cell.length_b   1.000
_cell.length_c   1.000
_cell.angle_alpha   90.00
_cell.angle_beta   90.00
_cell.angle_gamma   90.00
#
_symmetry.space_group_name_H-M   'P 1'
#
loop_
_entity.id
_entity.type
_entity.pdbx_description
1 polymer ?
#
loop_
_entity_poly.entity_id
_entity_poly.type
_entity_poly.pdbx_seq_one_letter_code
_entity_poly.pdbx_strand_id
1 'polypeptide(L)'
;MKKAASIFLRANMTQRDVRLLLQWMENPAVTQYLNEDSTVTTHLRQMECSVPEPMLTYHFNRRSRFFMACTREGEAIGFVKLREQMTGTYEIVYAIGDEALWGRGYGTDAVRSALATAFLKWRAGKVIAKIYPENLRSVRSVGA
;
A
#
# COMPACT_ATOMS: atom_id res chain seq x y z
N MET A 1 28.49 0.46 -6.48
CA MET A 1 27.38 0.49 -5.53
C MET A 1 26.07 0.22 -6.25
N LYS A 2 25.29 -0.64 -5.69
CA LYS A 2 23.98 -0.91 -6.24
C LYS A 2 23.03 0.21 -5.91
N LYS A 3 22.33 0.71 -6.90
CA LYS A 3 21.33 1.72 -6.69
C LYS A 3 19.98 1.06 -6.40
N ALA A 4 19.43 1.28 -5.22
CA ALA A 4 18.15 0.73 -4.86
C ALA A 4 17.03 1.49 -5.59
N ALA A 5 15.94 0.78 -5.86
CA ALA A 5 14.73 1.42 -6.32
C ALA A 5 14.27 2.40 -5.24
N SER A 6 13.72 3.53 -5.64
CA SER A 6 13.27 4.57 -4.72
C SER A 6 11.78 4.73 -4.77
N ILE A 7 11.18 4.75 -3.60
CA ILE A 7 9.76 4.95 -3.42
C ILE A 7 9.53 6.09 -2.44
N PHE A 8 8.56 6.94 -2.72
CA PHE A 8 8.02 7.79 -1.67
C PHE A 8 6.52 7.50 -1.51
N LEU A 9 6.02 7.71 -0.29
CA LEU A 9 4.62 7.47 0.04
C LEU A 9 3.86 8.79 -0.04
N ARG A 10 2.81 8.81 -0.84
CA ARG A 10 1.98 10.00 -1.05
C ARG A 10 0.62 9.77 -0.41
N ALA A 11 0.26 10.63 0.54
CA ALA A 11 -1.03 10.53 1.23
C ALA A 11 -2.18 11.10 0.41
N ASN A 12 -1.91 12.10 -0.42
CA ASN A 12 -2.95 12.76 -1.21
C ASN A 12 -3.48 11.82 -2.29
N MET A 13 -4.80 11.66 -2.35
CA MET A 13 -5.46 10.73 -3.29
C MET A 13 -6.17 11.49 -4.39
N THR A 14 -6.10 10.94 -5.60
CA THR A 14 -6.78 11.48 -6.77
C THR A 14 -7.73 10.42 -7.33
N GLN A 15 -8.64 10.85 -8.22
CA GLN A 15 -9.53 9.90 -8.88
C GLN A 15 -8.76 8.89 -9.73
N ARG A 16 -7.65 9.33 -10.31
CA ARG A 16 -6.78 8.41 -11.06
C ARG A 16 -6.25 7.30 -10.16
N ASP A 17 -5.90 7.65 -8.91
CA ASP A 17 -5.42 6.65 -7.95
C ASP A 17 -6.50 5.62 -7.65
N VAL A 18 -7.75 6.05 -7.48
CA VAL A 18 -8.85 5.12 -7.24
C VAL A 18 -9.00 4.15 -8.42
N ARG A 19 -8.92 4.66 -9.64
CA ARG A 19 -9.02 3.81 -10.83
C ARG A 19 -7.86 2.81 -10.91
N LEU A 20 -6.64 3.24 -10.55
CA LEU A 20 -5.49 2.33 -10.49
C LEU A 20 -5.70 1.24 -9.47
N LEU A 21 -6.17 1.61 -8.27
CA LEU A 21 -6.45 0.64 -7.22
C LEU A 21 -7.49 -0.39 -7.67
N LEU A 22 -8.55 0.06 -8.34
CA LEU A 22 -9.55 -0.85 -8.91
C LEU A 22 -8.92 -1.82 -9.88
N GLN A 23 -8.10 -1.33 -10.79
CA GLN A 23 -7.43 -2.15 -11.77
C GLN A 23 -6.55 -3.21 -11.11
N TRP A 24 -5.77 -2.80 -10.10
CA TRP A 24 -4.90 -3.73 -9.38
C TRP A 24 -5.69 -4.75 -8.60
N MET A 25 -6.79 -4.35 -7.96
CA MET A 25 -7.62 -5.26 -7.16
C MET A 25 -8.40 -6.26 -8.02
N GLU A 26 -8.51 -6.00 -9.30
CA GLU A 26 -9.14 -6.95 -10.23
C GLU A 26 -8.15 -7.96 -10.79
N ASN A 27 -6.86 -7.80 -10.50
CA ASN A 27 -5.83 -8.71 -10.98
C ASN A 27 -5.57 -9.80 -9.92
N PRO A 28 -5.91 -11.07 -10.19
CA PRO A 28 -5.70 -12.13 -9.19
C PRO A 28 -4.24 -12.30 -8.77
N ALA A 29 -3.29 -12.00 -9.66
CA ALA A 29 -1.88 -12.08 -9.31
C ALA A 29 -1.51 -11.08 -8.22
N VAL A 30 -2.21 -9.95 -8.15
CA VAL A 30 -2.00 -8.95 -7.11
C VAL A 30 -2.71 -9.35 -5.83
N THR A 31 -3.96 -9.82 -5.94
CA THR A 31 -4.85 -9.95 -4.77
C THR A 31 -4.78 -11.31 -4.08
N GLN A 32 -4.27 -12.34 -4.74
CA GLN A 32 -4.37 -13.71 -4.22
C GLN A 32 -3.77 -13.89 -2.83
N TYR A 33 -2.78 -13.08 -2.46
CA TYR A 33 -2.14 -13.17 -1.16
C TYR A 33 -2.34 -11.93 -0.30
N LEU A 34 -3.21 -11.02 -0.72
CA LEU A 34 -3.53 -9.86 0.11
C LEU A 34 -4.56 -10.25 1.16
N ASN A 35 -4.31 -9.82 2.39
CA ASN A 35 -5.24 -10.04 3.49
C ASN A 35 -6.29 -8.92 3.50
N GLU A 36 -7.11 -8.88 2.44
CA GLU A 36 -8.11 -7.85 2.26
C GLU A 36 -9.50 -8.46 2.09
N ASP A 37 -10.51 -7.71 2.51
CA ASP A 37 -11.90 -8.11 2.39
C ASP A 37 -12.31 -8.11 0.92
N SER A 38 -13.14 -9.07 0.54
CA SER A 38 -13.67 -9.16 -0.82
C SER A 38 -14.54 -7.97 -1.21
N THR A 39 -14.99 -7.16 -0.24
CA THR A 39 -15.79 -5.96 -0.50
C THR A 39 -14.95 -4.74 -0.91
N VAL A 40 -13.63 -4.84 -0.88
CA VAL A 40 -12.75 -3.70 -1.20
C VAL A 40 -13.05 -3.13 -2.57
N THR A 41 -13.21 -3.99 -3.58
CA THR A 41 -13.50 -3.53 -4.94
C THR A 41 -14.82 -2.76 -5.01
N THR A 42 -15.84 -3.24 -4.31
CA THR A 42 -17.13 -2.56 -4.25
C THR A 42 -17.00 -1.18 -3.65
N HIS A 43 -16.28 -1.06 -2.53
CA HIS A 43 -16.05 0.23 -1.88
C HIS A 43 -15.29 1.19 -2.78
N LEU A 44 -14.28 0.70 -3.50
CA LEU A 44 -13.53 1.54 -4.42
C LEU A 44 -14.40 2.07 -5.55
N ARG A 45 -15.29 1.23 -6.10
CA ARG A 45 -16.22 1.68 -7.14
C ARG A 45 -17.18 2.73 -6.63
N GLN A 46 -17.66 2.56 -5.41
CA GLN A 46 -18.53 3.57 -4.80
C GLN A 46 -17.80 4.89 -4.61
N MET A 47 -16.54 4.85 -4.18
CA MET A 47 -15.74 6.06 -4.02
C MET A 47 -15.51 6.77 -5.35
N GLU A 48 -15.25 6.01 -6.40
CA GLU A 48 -15.04 6.59 -7.73
C GLU A 48 -16.28 7.36 -8.20
N CYS A 49 -17.47 6.82 -7.94
CA CYS A 49 -18.71 7.39 -8.43
C CYS A 49 -19.29 8.47 -7.51
N SER A 50 -19.05 8.39 -6.21
CA SER A 50 -19.81 9.17 -5.22
C SER A 50 -18.99 10.16 -4.43
N VAL A 51 -17.67 10.01 -4.36
CA VAL A 51 -16.84 10.86 -3.51
C VAL A 51 -16.11 11.89 -4.36
N PRO A 52 -16.31 13.18 -4.12
CA PRO A 52 -15.56 14.21 -4.84
C PRO A 52 -14.07 14.08 -4.58
N GLU A 53 -13.27 14.38 -5.60
CA GLU A 53 -11.82 14.22 -5.49
C GLU A 53 -11.20 14.89 -4.26
N PRO A 54 -11.59 16.12 -3.88
CA PRO A 54 -11.00 16.76 -2.71
C PRO A 54 -11.25 16.00 -1.40
N MET A 55 -12.24 15.10 -1.37
CA MET A 55 -12.58 14.33 -0.17
C MET A 55 -11.95 12.95 -0.15
N LEU A 56 -11.30 12.53 -1.23
CA LEU A 56 -10.76 11.17 -1.33
C LEU A 56 -9.72 10.87 -0.26
N THR A 57 -8.78 11.78 -0.04
CA THR A 57 -7.73 11.57 0.96
C THR A 57 -8.34 11.33 2.34
N TYR A 58 -9.34 12.12 2.72
CA TYR A 58 -10.02 11.94 3.98
C TYR A 58 -10.67 10.56 4.07
N HIS A 59 -11.39 10.15 3.03
CA HIS A 59 -12.08 8.86 3.03
C HIS A 59 -11.11 7.68 3.16
N PHE A 60 -9.99 7.74 2.45
CA PHE A 60 -9.01 6.66 2.52
C PHE A 60 -8.33 6.58 3.89
N ASN A 61 -8.27 7.69 4.63
CA ASN A 61 -7.54 7.74 5.90
C ASN A 61 -8.47 7.73 7.13
N ARG A 62 -9.73 7.37 6.96
CA ARG A 62 -10.68 7.38 8.08
C ARG A 62 -10.40 6.31 9.12
N ARG A 63 -10.05 5.09 8.67
CA ARG A 63 -9.87 3.94 9.57
C ARG A 63 -8.44 3.44 9.61
N SER A 64 -7.64 3.83 8.65
CA SER A 64 -6.24 3.45 8.55
C SER A 64 -5.49 4.55 7.83
N ARG A 65 -4.17 4.50 7.89
CA ARG A 65 -3.34 5.42 7.11
C ARG A 65 -3.07 4.78 5.76
N PHE A 66 -3.40 5.49 4.70
CA PHE A 66 -3.31 4.98 3.34
C PHE A 66 -2.39 5.86 2.51
N PHE A 67 -1.50 5.24 1.76
CA PHE A 67 -0.54 5.94 0.91
C PHE A 67 -0.46 5.26 -0.45
N MET A 68 -0.32 6.06 -1.51
CA MET A 68 0.12 5.53 -2.79
C MET A 68 1.65 5.46 -2.76
N ALA A 69 2.19 4.34 -3.21
CA ALA A 69 3.63 4.16 -3.35
C ALA A 69 4.02 4.65 -4.74
N CYS A 70 4.86 5.67 -4.80
CA CYS A 70 5.20 6.36 -6.03
C CYS A 70 6.70 6.28 -6.32
N THR A 71 7.04 6.22 -7.61
CA THR A 71 8.43 6.33 -8.05
C THR A 71 8.93 7.75 -7.88
N ARG A 72 10.22 7.95 -8.12
CA ARG A 72 10.81 9.30 -8.06
C ARG A 72 10.13 10.27 -9.02
N GLU A 73 9.66 9.75 -10.16
CA GLU A 73 8.97 10.56 -11.16
C GLU A 73 7.53 10.89 -10.77
N GLY A 74 7.06 10.35 -9.65
CA GLY A 74 5.71 10.60 -9.18
C GLY A 74 4.66 9.64 -9.70
N GLU A 75 5.06 8.59 -10.38
CA GLU A 75 4.14 7.58 -10.88
C GLU A 75 3.72 6.62 -9.77
N ALA A 76 2.41 6.49 -9.54
CA ALA A 76 1.88 5.56 -8.55
C ALA A 76 1.97 4.13 -9.09
N ILE A 77 2.68 3.28 -8.37
CA ILE A 77 2.90 1.89 -8.79
C ILE A 77 2.40 0.88 -7.76
N GLY A 78 1.93 1.35 -6.62
CA GLY A 78 1.43 0.47 -5.57
C GLY A 78 0.80 1.27 -4.45
N PHE A 79 0.51 0.58 -3.36
CA PHE A 79 -0.06 1.22 -2.19
C PHE A 79 0.50 0.60 -0.91
N VAL A 80 0.40 1.37 0.18
CA VAL A 80 0.69 0.91 1.53
C VAL A 80 -0.44 1.37 2.44
N LYS A 81 -0.94 0.46 3.25
CA LYS A 81 -1.93 0.78 4.27
C LYS A 81 -1.39 0.33 5.63
N LEU A 82 -1.48 1.22 6.63
CA LEU A 82 -1.09 0.92 8.00
C LEU A 82 -2.32 1.07 8.88
N ARG A 83 -2.79 -0.05 9.41
CA ARG A 83 -4.01 -0.10 10.22
C ARG A 83 -3.63 -0.34 11.67
N GLU A 84 -4.04 0.56 12.56
CA GLU A 84 -3.78 0.40 13.97
C GLU A 84 -4.67 -0.70 14.53
N GLN A 85 -4.04 -1.74 15.08
CA GLN A 85 -4.75 -2.86 15.68
C GLN A 85 -5.05 -2.59 17.16
N MET A 86 -4.07 -2.05 17.86
CA MET A 86 -4.18 -1.58 19.23
C MET A 86 -3.16 -0.47 19.39
N THR A 87 -3.24 0.30 20.45
CA THR A 87 -2.38 1.46 20.64
C THR A 87 -0.91 1.11 20.39
N GLY A 88 -0.32 1.76 19.43
CA GLY A 88 1.10 1.59 19.12
C GLY A 88 1.42 0.38 18.26
N THR A 89 0.44 -0.45 17.89
CA THR A 89 0.66 -1.63 17.05
C THR A 89 -0.10 -1.47 15.74
N TYR A 90 0.62 -1.58 14.62
CA TYR A 90 0.04 -1.38 13.29
C TYR A 90 0.21 -2.63 12.44
N GLU A 91 -0.79 -2.92 11.63
CA GLU A 91 -0.68 -3.95 10.59
C GLU A 91 -0.42 -3.29 9.26
N ILE A 92 0.62 -3.75 8.55
CA ILE A 92 0.94 -3.24 7.21
C ILE A 92 0.31 -4.14 6.15
N VAL A 93 -0.34 -3.49 5.17
CA VAL A 93 -0.80 -4.15 3.95
C VAL A 93 -0.23 -3.34 2.80
N TYR A 94 0.38 -4.01 1.84
CA TYR A 94 0.99 -3.33 0.70
C TYR A 94 0.99 -4.20 -0.53
N ALA A 95 1.06 -3.57 -1.69
CA ALA A 95 1.23 -4.28 -2.96
C ALA A 95 1.84 -3.33 -3.99
N ILE A 96 2.68 -3.89 -4.86
CA ILE A 96 3.07 -3.25 -6.10
C ILE A 96 2.13 -3.79 -7.16
N GLY A 97 1.34 -2.89 -7.77
CA GLY A 97 0.22 -3.30 -8.63
C GLY A 97 0.62 -3.70 -10.03
N ASP A 98 1.79 -3.25 -10.50
CA ASP A 98 2.26 -3.59 -11.84
C ASP A 98 3.22 -4.77 -11.77
N GLU A 99 2.78 -5.92 -12.28
CA GLU A 99 3.58 -7.14 -12.25
C GLU A 99 4.95 -6.99 -12.93
N ALA A 100 5.04 -6.12 -13.94
CA ALA A 100 6.29 -5.89 -14.65
C ALA A 100 7.36 -5.27 -13.75
N LEU A 101 6.96 -4.68 -12.64
CA LEU A 101 7.88 -4.03 -11.70
C LEU A 101 8.29 -4.93 -10.54
N TRP A 102 7.74 -6.15 -10.46
CA TRP A 102 8.09 -7.07 -9.39
C TRP A 102 9.53 -7.55 -9.52
N GLY A 103 10.17 -7.80 -8.39
CA GLY A 103 11.55 -8.27 -8.35
C GLY A 103 12.58 -7.18 -8.51
N ARG A 104 12.18 -5.90 -8.50
CA ARG A 104 13.09 -4.77 -8.68
C ARG A 104 13.36 -3.99 -7.40
N GLY A 105 12.87 -4.46 -6.25
CA GLY A 105 13.12 -3.82 -4.96
C GLY A 105 12.08 -2.78 -4.56
N TYR A 106 11.07 -2.51 -5.37
CA TYR A 106 10.06 -1.51 -5.04
C TYR A 106 9.25 -1.91 -3.80
N GLY A 107 8.88 -3.19 -3.68
CA GLY A 107 8.17 -3.67 -2.49
C GLY A 107 8.97 -3.47 -1.22
N THR A 108 10.25 -3.79 -1.27
CA THR A 108 11.16 -3.59 -0.13
C THR A 108 11.25 -2.12 0.24
N ASP A 109 11.39 -1.25 -0.75
CA ASP A 109 11.47 0.20 -0.50
C ASP A 109 10.17 0.73 0.09
N ALA A 110 9.03 0.24 -0.40
CA ALA A 110 7.72 0.65 0.13
C ALA A 110 7.59 0.25 1.60
N VAL A 111 7.98 -0.96 1.94
CA VAL A 111 7.96 -1.44 3.33
C VAL A 111 8.89 -0.60 4.20
N ARG A 112 10.09 -0.33 3.74
CA ARG A 112 11.06 0.50 4.49
C ARG A 112 10.51 1.89 4.74
N SER A 113 9.91 2.51 3.73
CA SER A 113 9.32 3.85 3.89
C SER A 113 8.18 3.84 4.88
N ALA A 114 7.34 2.81 4.84
CA ALA A 114 6.23 2.68 5.77
C ALA A 114 6.72 2.47 7.20
N LEU A 115 7.73 1.63 7.39
CA LEU A 115 8.31 1.38 8.72
C LEU A 115 8.93 2.64 9.28
N ALA A 116 9.65 3.40 8.45
CA ALA A 116 10.23 4.66 8.89
C ALA A 116 9.14 5.63 9.35
N THR A 117 8.05 5.73 8.59
CA THR A 117 6.93 6.58 8.98
C THR A 117 6.32 6.14 10.31
N ALA A 118 6.04 4.84 10.45
CA ALA A 118 5.39 4.33 11.64
C ALA A 118 6.26 4.52 12.89
N PHE A 119 7.55 4.18 12.81
CA PHE A 119 8.42 4.23 13.98
C PHE A 119 8.92 5.61 14.30
N LEU A 120 9.26 6.41 13.28
CA LEU A 120 9.87 7.71 13.50
C LEU A 120 8.86 8.83 13.67
N LYS A 121 7.77 8.80 12.93
CA LYS A 121 6.75 9.87 13.01
C LYS A 121 5.65 9.54 14.00
N TRP A 122 5.17 8.31 14.02
CA TRP A 122 4.03 7.92 14.87
C TRP A 122 4.47 7.23 16.15
N ARG A 123 5.76 6.97 16.29
CA ARG A 123 6.34 6.30 17.46
C ARG A 123 5.68 4.96 17.74
N ALA A 124 5.41 4.21 16.69
CA ALA A 124 4.83 2.88 16.82
C ALA A 124 5.77 1.98 17.62
N GLY A 125 5.20 1.13 18.46
CA GLY A 125 5.97 0.13 19.17
C GLY A 125 6.17 -1.12 18.34
N LYS A 126 5.26 -1.40 17.40
CA LYS A 126 5.28 -2.66 16.67
C LYS A 126 4.55 -2.51 15.33
N VAL A 127 5.09 -3.14 14.30
CA VAL A 127 4.40 -3.26 13.00
C VAL A 127 4.36 -4.74 12.63
N ILE A 128 3.17 -5.21 12.27
CA ILE A 128 2.92 -6.62 11.95
C ILE A 128 2.61 -6.74 10.47
N ALA A 129 3.20 -7.74 9.82
CA ALA A 129 2.85 -8.09 8.44
C ALA A 129 2.30 -9.51 8.45
N LYS A 130 1.07 -9.68 7.98
CA LYS A 130 0.45 -11.01 7.84
C LYS A 130 0.67 -11.45 6.41
N ILE A 131 1.47 -12.49 6.22
CA ILE A 131 1.91 -12.94 4.90
C ILE A 131 1.64 -14.43 4.77
N TYR A 132 0.97 -14.83 3.69
CA TYR A 132 0.81 -16.25 3.38
C TYR A 132 2.19 -16.86 3.09
N PRO A 133 2.48 -18.06 3.59
CA PRO A 133 3.79 -18.69 3.34
C PRO A 133 4.12 -18.82 1.86
N GLU A 134 3.11 -18.98 1.01
CA GLU A 134 3.30 -19.11 -0.44
C GLU A 134 3.70 -17.80 -1.11
N ASN A 135 3.57 -16.67 -0.43
CA ASN A 135 3.89 -15.36 -1.00
C ASN A 135 5.36 -15.04 -0.80
N LEU A 136 6.21 -15.73 -1.56
CA LEU A 136 7.66 -15.58 -1.42
C LEU A 136 8.12 -14.15 -1.70
N ARG A 137 7.44 -13.46 -2.61
CA ARG A 137 7.77 -12.07 -2.94
C ARG A 137 7.67 -11.17 -1.71
N SER A 138 6.55 -11.26 -0.99
CA SER A 138 6.35 -10.42 0.19
C SER A 138 7.24 -10.84 1.35
N VAL A 139 7.46 -12.15 1.51
CA VAL A 139 8.38 -12.64 2.54
C VAL A 139 9.77 -12.04 2.33
N ARG A 140 10.25 -12.03 1.09
CA ARG A 140 11.56 -11.44 0.77
C ARG A 140 11.59 -9.94 1.04
N SER A 141 10.52 -9.23 0.69
CA SER A 141 10.45 -7.78 0.91
C SER A 141 10.51 -7.41 2.39
N VAL A 142 9.76 -8.13 3.21
CA VAL A 142 9.72 -7.86 4.65
C VAL A 142 11.01 -8.31 5.33
N GLY A 143 11.61 -9.42 4.87
CA GLY A 143 12.82 -9.95 5.46
C GLY A 143 14.11 -9.26 5.02
N ALA A 144 14.04 -8.36 4.04
CA ALA A 144 15.24 -7.72 3.46
C ALA A 144 15.89 -6.67 4.39
#